data_ad8e745489f035f7506f9fe1dab9c301
#
_entry.id   ad8e745489f035f7506f9fe1dab9c301
#
_cell.length_a   1.000
_cell.length_b   1.000
_cell.length_c   1.000
_cell.angle_alpha   90.00
_cell.angle_beta   90.00
_cell.angle_gamma   90.00
#
_symmetry.space_group_name_H-M   'P 1'
#
loop_
_entity.id
_entity.type
_entity.pdbx_description
1 polymer ?
#
loop_
_entity_poly.entity_id
_entity_poly.type
_entity_poly.pdbx_seq_one_letter_code
_entity_poly.pdbx_strand_id
1 'polypeptide(L)'
;MIFRQLFDNRSSTYTYLISSGEGREALIIDPVIENVNKYVNLLKELNLKLVKVIDTHIHADHVTGASKLKDITKCSRIMGDHTPADTVEIRVKDDEYINLDNIKLRAMYTPGHTSDSYSFLMDNYLFSGDTLLINGTGRTDFQNGNAVDSYLSLIHISEPTRLEPI
;
A
#
# COMPACT_ATOMS: atom_id res chain seq x y z
N MET A 1 -18.10 -3.81 -4.77
CA MET A 1 -16.67 -3.43 -4.68
C MET A 1 -15.92 -3.99 -5.90
N ILE A 2 -15.04 -3.20 -6.51
CA ILE A 2 -14.10 -3.64 -7.55
C ILE A 2 -12.75 -3.83 -6.88
N PHE A 3 -12.17 -5.02 -7.03
CA PHE A 3 -10.85 -5.37 -6.54
C PHE A 3 -10.07 -6.05 -7.65
N ARG A 4 -8.85 -5.56 -7.94
CA ARG A 4 -7.95 -6.16 -8.93
C ARG A 4 -6.56 -6.27 -8.33
N GLN A 5 -6.02 -7.47 -8.33
CA GLN A 5 -4.61 -7.75 -8.05
C GLN A 5 -3.87 -7.87 -9.39
N LEU A 6 -2.84 -7.09 -9.56
CA LEU A 6 -2.01 -7.05 -10.76
C LEU A 6 -0.59 -7.45 -10.37
N PHE A 7 0.06 -8.23 -11.19
CA PHE A 7 1.42 -8.73 -10.92
C PHE A 7 2.41 -8.20 -11.96
N ASP A 8 3.52 -7.67 -11.47
CA ASP A 8 4.68 -7.33 -12.29
C ASP A 8 5.74 -8.42 -12.18
N ASN A 9 6.02 -9.11 -13.31
CA ASN A 9 6.98 -10.22 -13.35
C ASN A 9 8.44 -9.79 -13.18
N ARG A 10 8.78 -8.51 -13.38
CA ARG A 10 10.16 -8.02 -13.36
C ARG A 10 10.63 -7.73 -11.94
N SER A 11 9.77 -7.06 -11.17
CA SER A 11 10.02 -6.73 -9.76
C SER A 11 9.37 -7.70 -8.78
N SER A 12 8.53 -8.63 -9.28
CA SER A 12 7.71 -9.54 -8.46
C SER A 12 6.72 -8.80 -7.55
N THR A 13 6.31 -7.60 -7.94
CA THR A 13 5.43 -6.73 -7.16
C THR A 13 3.96 -7.01 -7.46
N TYR A 14 3.16 -7.08 -6.41
CA TYR A 14 1.70 -7.01 -6.50
C TYR A 14 1.22 -5.57 -6.36
N THR A 15 0.51 -5.09 -7.37
CA THR A 15 -0.23 -3.81 -7.34
C THR A 15 -1.71 -4.09 -7.16
N TYR A 16 -2.39 -3.32 -6.32
CA TYR A 16 -3.82 -3.50 -6.07
C TYR A 16 -4.61 -2.27 -6.51
N LEU A 17 -5.69 -2.49 -7.29
CA LEU A 17 -6.68 -1.47 -7.63
C LEU A 17 -7.97 -1.75 -6.85
N ILE A 18 -8.46 -0.76 -6.12
CA ILE A 18 -9.62 -0.88 -5.23
C ILE A 18 -10.59 0.27 -5.52
N SER A 19 -11.88 -0.05 -5.61
CA SER A 19 -12.98 0.92 -5.73
C SER A 19 -14.26 0.36 -5.11
N SER A 20 -15.12 1.25 -4.64
CA SER A 20 -16.46 0.87 -4.11
C SER A 20 -17.42 0.35 -5.19
N GLY A 21 -17.18 0.68 -6.46
CA GLY A 21 -18.00 0.23 -7.60
C GLY A 21 -17.65 0.93 -8.91
N GLU A 22 -18.37 0.61 -9.96
CA GLU A 22 -18.27 1.27 -11.26
C GLU A 22 -18.66 2.75 -11.16
N GLY A 23 -17.97 3.62 -11.91
CA GLY A 23 -18.19 5.08 -11.89
C GLY A 23 -17.75 5.76 -10.58
N ARG A 24 -17.09 5.05 -9.69
CA ARG A 24 -16.68 5.55 -8.37
C ARG A 24 -15.22 5.92 -8.31
N GLU A 25 -14.84 6.47 -7.17
CA GLU A 25 -13.44 6.73 -6.83
C GLU A 25 -12.66 5.43 -6.66
N ALA A 26 -11.39 5.49 -6.99
CA ALA A 26 -10.46 4.36 -6.87
C ALA A 26 -9.16 4.77 -6.17
N LEU A 27 -8.51 3.78 -5.57
CA LEU A 27 -7.13 3.88 -5.09
C LEU A 27 -6.28 2.75 -5.70
N ILE A 28 -4.99 3.00 -5.81
CA ILE A 28 -3.99 2.00 -6.21
C ILE A 28 -2.94 1.89 -5.11
N ILE A 29 -2.52 0.66 -4.78
CA ILE A 29 -1.44 0.36 -3.83
C ILE A 29 -0.26 -0.23 -4.60
N ASP A 30 0.96 0.23 -4.30
CA ASP A 30 2.26 -0.18 -4.84
C ASP A 30 2.30 -0.25 -6.37
N PRO A 31 2.08 0.87 -7.08
CA PRO A 31 2.14 0.89 -8.54
C PRO A 31 3.57 0.86 -9.06
N VAL A 32 3.84 0.00 -10.03
CA VAL A 32 5.12 -0.07 -10.77
C VAL A 32 5.10 0.90 -11.96
N ILE A 33 6.16 1.71 -12.15
CA ILE A 33 6.19 2.79 -13.13
C ILE A 33 6.01 2.30 -14.57
N GLU A 34 6.57 1.15 -14.91
CA GLU A 34 6.46 0.55 -16.25
C GLU A 34 5.02 0.16 -16.60
N ASN A 35 4.19 -0.09 -15.60
CA ASN A 35 2.80 -0.51 -15.77
C ASN A 35 1.79 0.66 -15.72
N VAL A 36 2.22 1.93 -15.56
CA VAL A 36 1.32 3.08 -15.41
C VAL A 36 0.29 3.18 -16.54
N ASN A 37 0.69 2.98 -17.80
CA ASN A 37 -0.25 3.01 -18.92
C ASN A 37 -1.31 1.91 -18.83
N LYS A 38 -0.95 0.73 -18.31
CA LYS A 38 -1.87 -0.39 -18.06
C LYS A 38 -2.89 -0.03 -16.97
N TYR A 39 -2.45 0.61 -15.89
CA TYR A 39 -3.34 1.08 -14.84
C TYR A 39 -4.31 2.15 -15.35
N VAL A 40 -3.84 3.13 -16.12
CA VAL A 40 -4.67 4.19 -16.71
C VAL A 40 -5.73 3.61 -17.67
N ASN A 41 -5.37 2.62 -18.48
CA ASN A 41 -6.31 1.95 -19.37
C ASN A 41 -7.36 1.17 -18.56
N LEU A 42 -6.95 0.43 -17.53
CA LEU A 42 -7.86 -0.30 -16.66
C LEU A 42 -8.85 0.61 -15.94
N LEU A 43 -8.38 1.78 -15.45
CA LEU A 43 -9.24 2.80 -14.85
C LEU A 43 -10.31 3.29 -15.84
N LYS A 44 -9.94 3.52 -17.11
CA LYS A 44 -10.88 3.93 -18.17
C LYS A 44 -11.89 2.83 -18.50
N GLU A 45 -11.42 1.59 -18.67
CA GLU A 45 -12.27 0.43 -18.97
C GLU A 45 -13.32 0.17 -17.89
N LEU A 46 -12.95 0.39 -16.62
CA LEU A 46 -13.83 0.21 -15.47
C LEU A 46 -14.58 1.49 -15.08
N ASN A 47 -14.44 2.56 -15.87
CA ASN A 47 -15.03 3.88 -15.60
C ASN A 47 -14.72 4.40 -14.19
N LEU A 48 -13.47 4.32 -13.74
CA LEU A 48 -13.03 4.71 -12.41
C LEU A 48 -12.24 6.01 -12.39
N LYS A 49 -12.40 6.79 -11.32
CA LYS A 49 -11.62 8.00 -11.05
C LYS A 49 -10.56 7.69 -9.98
N LEU A 50 -9.28 7.63 -10.38
CA LEU A 50 -8.20 7.48 -9.40
C LEU A 50 -8.06 8.77 -8.57
N VAL A 51 -8.22 8.67 -7.25
CA VAL A 51 -8.11 9.78 -6.31
C VAL A 51 -6.97 9.62 -5.31
N LYS A 52 -6.52 8.40 -5.07
CA LYS A 52 -5.44 8.09 -4.12
C LYS A 52 -4.50 7.05 -4.71
N VAL A 53 -3.23 7.19 -4.40
CA VAL A 53 -2.20 6.16 -4.62
C VAL A 53 -1.39 6.02 -3.35
N ILE A 54 -1.11 4.78 -2.98
CA ILE A 54 -0.42 4.40 -1.73
C ILE A 54 0.83 3.64 -2.12
N ASP A 55 1.96 3.98 -1.53
CA ASP A 55 3.14 3.11 -1.46
C ASP A 55 3.29 2.61 -0.03
N THR A 56 3.46 1.29 0.15
CA THR A 56 3.60 0.66 1.48
C THR A 56 4.92 1.04 2.14
N HIS A 57 5.96 1.25 1.36
CA HIS A 57 7.31 1.64 1.79
C HIS A 57 8.09 2.24 0.62
N ILE A 58 9.33 2.67 0.84
CA ILE A 58 10.24 3.03 -0.26
C ILE A 58 10.80 1.75 -0.88
N HIS A 59 10.36 1.47 -2.11
CA HIS A 59 10.77 0.29 -2.86
C HIS A 59 12.19 0.41 -3.40
N ALA A 60 12.98 -0.67 -3.30
CA ALA A 60 14.30 -0.79 -3.91
C ALA A 60 14.31 -1.64 -5.18
N ASP A 61 13.32 -2.51 -5.34
CA ASP A 61 13.15 -3.48 -6.42
C ASP A 61 12.57 -2.87 -7.69
N HIS A 62 11.84 -1.74 -7.57
CA HIS A 62 11.25 -1.01 -8.69
C HIS A 62 11.12 0.48 -8.41
N VAL A 63 10.89 1.26 -9.47
CA VAL A 63 10.50 2.66 -9.34
C VAL A 63 8.98 2.74 -9.24
N THR A 64 8.47 3.41 -8.18
CA THR A 64 7.03 3.58 -8.03
C THR A 64 6.41 4.41 -9.16
N GLY A 65 5.24 4.00 -9.61
CA GLY A 65 4.41 4.73 -10.57
C GLY A 65 3.59 5.88 -9.97
N ALA A 66 3.64 6.08 -8.65
CA ALA A 66 2.76 7.01 -7.93
C ALA A 66 2.85 8.45 -8.45
N SER A 67 4.06 8.99 -8.66
CA SER A 67 4.26 10.34 -9.19
C SER A 67 3.67 10.51 -10.59
N LYS A 68 3.88 9.54 -11.47
CA LYS A 68 3.36 9.58 -12.84
C LYS A 68 1.84 9.44 -12.88
N LEU A 69 1.25 8.61 -12.01
CA LEU A 69 -0.20 8.52 -11.84
C LEU A 69 -0.78 9.84 -11.34
N LYS A 70 -0.15 10.50 -10.37
CA LYS A 70 -0.54 11.84 -9.91
C LYS A 70 -0.54 12.86 -11.05
N ASP A 71 0.51 12.89 -11.88
CA ASP A 71 0.61 13.83 -13.00
C ASP A 71 -0.57 13.67 -13.98
N ILE A 72 -0.98 12.42 -14.24
CA ILE A 72 -2.05 12.08 -15.18
C ILE A 72 -3.44 12.30 -14.57
N THR A 73 -3.66 11.85 -13.33
CA THR A 73 -5.01 11.75 -12.72
C THR A 73 -5.31 12.80 -11.67
N LYS A 74 -4.28 13.50 -11.17
CA LYS A 74 -4.33 14.46 -10.05
C LYS A 74 -4.68 13.78 -8.72
N CYS A 75 -4.43 12.49 -8.58
CA CYS A 75 -4.59 11.77 -7.32
C CYS A 75 -3.59 12.25 -6.26
N SER A 76 -3.91 12.04 -4.99
CA SER A 76 -2.99 12.28 -3.87
C SER A 76 -2.12 11.05 -3.62
N ARG A 77 -0.82 11.25 -3.36
CA ARG A 77 0.09 10.20 -2.93
C ARG A 77 0.09 10.10 -1.42
N ILE A 78 0.02 8.88 -0.93
CA ILE A 78 -0.07 8.55 0.50
C ILE A 78 1.05 7.58 0.85
N MET A 79 1.73 7.82 1.96
CA MET A 79 2.64 6.89 2.60
C MET A 79 2.52 7.01 4.12
N GLY A 80 3.12 6.10 4.86
CA GLY A 80 3.26 6.23 6.30
C GLY A 80 4.08 7.46 6.71
N ASP A 81 3.87 8.00 7.90
CA ASP A 81 4.53 9.22 8.37
C ASP A 81 6.04 9.04 8.65
N HIS A 82 6.52 7.80 8.74
CA HIS A 82 7.94 7.47 8.86
C HIS A 82 8.71 7.51 7.53
N THR A 83 8.03 7.74 6.40
CA THR A 83 8.73 7.82 5.11
C THR A 83 9.64 9.04 5.03
N PRO A 84 10.89 8.89 4.56
CA PRO A 84 11.77 10.02 4.28
C PRO A 84 11.44 10.74 2.95
N ALA A 85 10.47 10.26 2.16
CA ALA A 85 10.13 10.85 0.88
C ALA A 85 9.47 12.22 1.03
N ASP A 86 10.09 13.29 0.48
CA ASP A 86 9.59 14.67 0.58
C ASP A 86 8.36 14.96 -0.30
N THR A 87 8.13 14.10 -1.29
CA THR A 87 7.15 14.35 -2.36
C THR A 87 5.76 13.77 -2.08
N VAL A 88 5.49 13.32 -0.86
CA VAL A 88 4.22 12.73 -0.43
C VAL A 88 3.27 13.80 0.10
N GLU A 89 2.02 13.82 -0.37
CA GLU A 89 1.03 14.83 0.02
C GLU A 89 0.34 14.48 1.34
N ILE A 90 0.10 13.20 1.57
CA ILE A 90 -0.60 12.71 2.76
C ILE A 90 0.28 11.69 3.47
N ARG A 91 0.59 11.97 4.73
CA ARG A 91 1.32 11.07 5.62
C ARG A 91 0.34 10.53 6.65
N VAL A 92 0.20 9.20 6.70
CA VAL A 92 -0.71 8.55 7.65
C VAL A 92 0.09 7.98 8.82
N LYS A 93 -0.46 8.12 10.01
CA LYS A 93 0.11 7.55 11.23
C LYS A 93 -0.41 6.14 11.47
N ASP A 94 0.23 5.45 12.40
CA ASP A 94 -0.27 4.18 12.90
C ASP A 94 -1.71 4.34 13.41
N ASP A 95 -2.55 3.36 13.12
CA ASP A 95 -3.99 3.32 13.43
C ASP A 95 -4.87 4.37 12.72
N GLU A 96 -4.32 5.24 11.87
CA GLU A 96 -5.13 6.17 11.08
C GLU A 96 -5.84 5.47 9.91
N TYR A 97 -6.96 6.07 9.49
CA TYR A 97 -7.79 5.53 8.42
C TYR A 97 -7.70 6.37 7.14
N ILE A 98 -7.49 5.68 6.03
CA ILE A 98 -7.65 6.23 4.68
C ILE A 98 -9.06 5.88 4.20
N ASN A 99 -9.88 6.90 3.92
CA ASN A 99 -11.25 6.72 3.46
C ASN A 99 -11.33 6.82 1.93
N LEU A 100 -12.10 5.95 1.31
CA LEU A 100 -12.44 5.95 -0.12
C LEU A 100 -13.92 5.58 -0.27
N ASP A 101 -14.79 6.55 -0.48
CA ASP A 101 -16.26 6.33 -0.40
C ASP A 101 -16.64 5.63 0.92
N ASN A 102 -17.22 4.43 0.82
CA ASN A 102 -17.57 3.57 1.96
C ASN A 102 -16.48 2.56 2.35
N ILE A 103 -15.32 2.60 1.69
CA ILE A 103 -14.18 1.75 2.00
C ILE A 103 -13.27 2.48 2.99
N LYS A 104 -12.76 1.76 3.98
CA LYS A 104 -11.79 2.26 4.96
C LYS A 104 -10.58 1.33 5.00
N LEU A 105 -9.40 1.92 4.86
CA LEU A 105 -8.13 1.22 5.07
C LEU A 105 -7.49 1.73 6.34
N ARG A 106 -7.25 0.85 7.31
CA ARG A 106 -6.48 1.16 8.52
C ARG A 106 -5.01 1.06 8.20
N ALA A 107 -4.24 2.10 8.46
CA ALA A 107 -2.79 2.08 8.37
C ALA A 107 -2.21 1.43 9.62
N MET A 108 -1.26 0.53 9.44
CA MET A 108 -0.55 -0.17 10.52
C MET A 108 0.95 0.04 10.32
N TYR A 109 1.64 0.61 11.29
CA TYR A 109 3.10 0.73 11.23
C TYR A 109 3.74 -0.64 11.44
N THR A 110 4.41 -1.16 10.42
CA THR A 110 4.97 -2.50 10.39
C THR A 110 6.43 -2.48 9.92
N PRO A 111 7.33 -1.84 10.69
CA PRO A 111 8.74 -1.74 10.33
C PRO A 111 9.44 -3.10 10.37
N GLY A 112 10.57 -3.21 9.68
CA GLY A 112 11.43 -4.38 9.72
C GLY A 112 12.04 -4.74 8.38
N HIS A 113 11.25 -4.80 7.29
CA HIS A 113 11.81 -4.84 5.93
C HIS A 113 12.50 -3.50 5.61
N THR A 114 11.78 -2.41 5.80
CA THR A 114 12.33 -1.05 5.86
C THR A 114 11.86 -0.37 7.14
N SER A 115 12.52 0.74 7.53
CA SER A 115 12.11 1.54 8.69
C SER A 115 10.84 2.33 8.48
N ASP A 116 10.38 2.49 7.24
CA ASP A 116 9.18 3.23 6.84
C ASP A 116 8.03 2.34 6.38
N SER A 117 8.13 1.02 6.58
CA SER A 117 7.11 0.06 6.14
C SER A 117 5.79 0.23 6.88
N TYR A 118 4.70 0.25 6.10
CA TYR A 118 3.33 0.21 6.58
C TYR A 118 2.55 -0.90 5.88
N SER A 119 1.67 -1.53 6.62
CA SER A 119 0.63 -2.43 6.09
C SER A 119 -0.72 -1.72 6.14
N PHE A 120 -1.63 -2.09 5.24
CA PHE A 120 -2.97 -1.50 5.20
C PHE A 120 -4.02 -2.59 5.30
N LEU A 121 -4.92 -2.48 6.28
CA LEU A 121 -5.99 -3.44 6.53
C LEU A 121 -7.33 -2.87 6.03
N MET A 122 -8.02 -3.64 5.19
CA MET A 122 -9.35 -3.34 4.67
C MET A 122 -10.24 -4.56 4.85
N ASP A 123 -11.19 -4.53 5.75
CA ASP A 123 -12.01 -5.70 6.11
C ASP A 123 -11.13 -6.93 6.42
N ASN A 124 -11.18 -7.95 5.58
CA ASN A 124 -10.37 -9.17 5.68
C ASN A 124 -9.14 -9.19 4.74
N TYR A 125 -8.80 -8.06 4.12
CA TYR A 125 -7.65 -7.93 3.22
C TYR A 125 -6.53 -7.17 3.90
N LEU A 126 -5.35 -7.77 3.93
CA LEU A 126 -4.13 -7.12 4.40
C LEU A 126 -3.19 -6.87 3.20
N PHE A 127 -2.82 -5.62 2.99
CA PHE A 127 -1.81 -5.19 2.02
C PHE A 127 -0.52 -4.95 2.78
N SER A 128 0.31 -5.97 2.86
CA SER A 128 1.47 -6.02 3.76
C SER A 128 2.77 -5.48 3.15
N GLY A 129 2.77 -5.14 1.85
CA GLY A 129 4.04 -4.91 1.16
C GLY A 129 5.01 -6.07 1.41
N ASP A 130 6.26 -5.76 1.71
CA ASP A 130 7.29 -6.75 2.00
C ASP A 130 7.41 -7.14 3.48
N THR A 131 6.48 -6.69 4.33
CA THR A 131 6.46 -7.13 5.75
C THR A 131 6.08 -8.60 5.85
N LEU A 132 5.06 -9.06 5.11
CA LEU A 132 4.60 -10.44 5.09
C LEU A 132 4.39 -10.90 3.66
N LEU A 133 5.11 -11.95 3.26
CA LEU A 133 5.03 -12.58 1.95
C LEU A 133 4.39 -13.97 2.04
N ILE A 134 4.07 -14.58 0.90
CA ILE A 134 3.62 -15.98 0.85
C ILE A 134 4.79 -16.87 1.26
N ASN A 135 4.62 -17.57 2.39
CA ASN A 135 5.63 -18.46 3.01
C ASN A 135 6.94 -17.76 3.42
N GLY A 136 6.90 -16.46 3.73
CA GLY A 136 8.11 -15.75 4.14
C GLY A 136 7.85 -14.29 4.51
N THR A 137 8.93 -13.57 4.66
CA THR A 137 8.96 -12.12 4.93
C THR A 137 9.96 -11.45 4.02
N GLY A 138 9.86 -10.15 3.85
CA GLY A 138 10.92 -9.37 3.22
C GLY A 138 12.24 -9.49 4.01
N ARG A 139 13.36 -9.24 3.32
CA ARG A 139 14.69 -9.19 3.95
C ARG A 139 14.76 -8.04 4.96
N THR A 140 15.61 -8.19 5.96
CA THR A 140 15.74 -7.20 7.05
C THR A 140 17.16 -6.64 7.19
N ASP A 141 18.02 -6.93 6.22
CA ASP A 141 19.45 -6.57 6.20
C ASP A 141 19.77 -5.44 5.20
N PHE A 142 18.75 -4.71 4.74
CA PHE A 142 18.86 -3.63 3.77
C PHE A 142 17.90 -2.46 4.13
N GLN A 143 18.13 -1.24 3.61
CA GLN A 143 17.26 -0.05 3.78
C GLN A 143 16.82 0.23 5.23
N ASN A 144 17.75 0.18 6.17
CA ASN A 144 17.47 0.32 7.60
C ASN A 144 16.50 -0.73 8.15
N GLY A 145 16.50 -1.93 7.55
CA GLY A 145 15.73 -3.06 8.03
C GLY A 145 16.22 -3.56 9.39
N ASN A 146 15.33 -4.24 10.12
CA ASN A 146 15.60 -4.77 11.45
C ASN A 146 14.80 -6.05 11.68
N ALA A 147 15.48 -7.15 11.99
CA ALA A 147 14.83 -8.45 12.18
C ALA A 147 13.93 -8.50 13.42
N VAL A 148 14.27 -7.77 14.49
CA VAL A 148 13.45 -7.71 15.71
C VAL A 148 12.16 -6.93 15.42
N ASP A 149 12.27 -5.78 14.76
CA ASP A 149 11.10 -4.99 14.37
C ASP A 149 10.19 -5.78 13.43
N SER A 150 10.76 -6.52 12.45
CA SER A 150 10.00 -7.40 11.56
C SER A 150 9.22 -8.46 12.33
N TYR A 151 9.86 -9.12 13.31
CA TYR A 151 9.19 -10.11 14.15
C TYR A 151 8.03 -9.49 14.96
N LEU A 152 8.24 -8.32 15.56
CA LEU A 152 7.20 -7.62 16.31
C LEU A 152 6.05 -7.16 15.39
N SER A 153 6.36 -6.69 14.18
CA SER A 153 5.36 -6.33 13.17
C SER A 153 4.50 -7.53 12.76
N LEU A 154 5.09 -8.72 12.60
CA LEU A 154 4.34 -9.94 12.29
C LEU A 154 3.40 -10.35 13.43
N ILE A 155 3.82 -10.20 14.70
CA ILE A 155 2.96 -10.42 15.86
C ILE A 155 1.79 -9.42 15.81
N HIS A 156 2.08 -8.14 15.59
CA HIS A 156 1.07 -7.08 15.52
C HIS A 156 0.00 -7.34 14.44
N ILE A 157 0.42 -7.81 13.26
CA ILE A 157 -0.48 -8.20 12.17
C ILE A 157 -1.33 -9.43 12.52
N SER A 158 -0.74 -10.43 13.19
CA SER A 158 -1.37 -11.72 13.44
C SER A 158 -2.12 -11.83 14.76
N GLU A 159 -1.95 -10.89 15.69
CA GLU A 159 -2.75 -10.86 16.91
C GLU A 159 -4.23 -10.62 16.57
N PRO A 160 -5.12 -11.55 16.93
CA PRO A 160 -6.54 -11.27 16.89
C PRO A 160 -6.78 -10.10 17.85
N THR A 161 -7.46 -9.09 17.38
CA THR A 161 -7.87 -7.86 18.05
C THR A 161 -7.77 -7.97 19.57
N ARG A 162 -6.86 -7.23 20.17
CA ARG A 162 -6.72 -7.16 21.63
C ARG A 162 -8.11 -6.94 22.20
N LEU A 163 -8.62 -7.94 22.93
CA LEU A 163 -9.81 -7.73 23.74
C LEU A 163 -9.51 -6.57 24.67
N GLU A 164 -10.22 -5.47 24.50
CA GLU A 164 -10.18 -4.38 25.44
C GLU A 164 -10.42 -4.98 26.84
N PRO A 165 -9.59 -4.73 27.86
CA PRO A 165 -9.85 -5.22 29.19
C PRO A 165 -11.17 -4.61 29.66
N ILE A 166 -12.09 -5.48 30.05
CA ILE A 166 -13.37 -5.12 30.67
C ILE A 166 -13.10 -4.43 32.00
#